data_77dc604d194e06db2117585a0a0dcf75
#
_entry.id   77dc604d194e06db2117585a0a0dcf75
#
_cell.length_a   1.000
_cell.length_b   1.000
_cell.length_c   1.000
_cell.angle_alpha   90.00
_cell.angle_beta   90.00
_cell.angle_gamma   90.00
#
_symmetry.space_group_name_H-M   'P 1'
#
loop_
_entity.id
_entity.type
_entity.pdbx_description
1 polymer ?
#
loop_
_entity_poly.entity_id
_entity_poly.type
_entity_poly.pdbx_seq_one_letter_code
_entity_poly.pdbx_strand_id
1 'polypeptide(L)'
;FPIEAMYFYTLCIMALLEEQSLPVTYSSIKKVAKHVYVYGDDIIVPTTSATIVIDTLQKYHCKVNVRKSFFTGYFRESCGQDAFLGEDVTPTYIRECIPDDRRNASALISLTKTCNLLYLRGYWKAASYIKDACEKTLGALPIVGDRCGALGLLSYQSRISAKRWNREYQRLEIKAWIPTPVHRSDVLAGYG
;
A
#
# COMPACT_ATOMS: atom_id res chain seq x y z
N PHE A 1 -9.52 15.46 1.12
CA PHE A 1 -9.01 14.36 0.30
C PHE A 1 -9.95 13.97 -0.86
N PRO A 2 -11.26 13.61 -0.66
CA PRO A 2 -12.15 13.27 -1.79
C PRO A 2 -12.42 14.45 -2.74
N ILE A 3 -12.63 15.66 -2.21
CA ILE A 3 -12.87 16.87 -3.01
C ILE A 3 -11.65 17.23 -3.86
N GLU A 4 -10.46 17.12 -3.29
CA GLU A 4 -9.19 17.32 -3.97
C GLU A 4 -9.02 16.35 -5.15
N ALA A 5 -9.25 15.06 -4.92
CA ALA A 5 -9.20 14.05 -5.97
C ALA A 5 -10.24 14.32 -7.09
N MET A 6 -11.45 14.75 -6.75
CA MET A 6 -12.47 15.14 -7.72
C MET A 6 -12.04 16.35 -8.56
N TYR A 7 -11.38 17.33 -7.93
CA TYR A 7 -10.87 18.51 -8.61
C TYR A 7 -9.81 18.13 -9.63
N PHE A 8 -8.78 17.40 -9.22
CA PHE A 8 -7.71 16.94 -10.12
C PHE A 8 -8.24 16.02 -11.22
N TYR A 9 -9.14 15.11 -10.87
CA TYR A 9 -9.79 14.25 -11.87
C TYR A 9 -10.51 15.05 -12.94
N THR A 10 -11.25 16.10 -12.56
CA THR A 10 -11.96 16.97 -13.50
C THR A 10 -10.99 17.68 -14.44
N LEU A 11 -9.87 18.22 -13.92
CA LEU A 11 -8.85 18.88 -14.74
C LEU A 11 -8.18 17.89 -15.72
N CYS A 12 -7.90 16.67 -15.28
CA CYS A 12 -7.36 15.64 -16.16
C CYS A 12 -8.34 15.27 -17.29
N ILE A 13 -9.63 15.11 -16.98
CA ILE A 13 -10.66 14.84 -17.99
C ILE A 13 -10.75 15.98 -18.99
N MET A 14 -10.72 17.24 -18.52
CA MET A 14 -10.73 18.41 -19.40
C MET A 14 -9.51 18.41 -20.34
N ALA A 15 -8.31 18.18 -19.81
CA ALA A 15 -7.08 18.12 -20.59
C ALA A 15 -7.14 17.03 -21.69
N LEU A 16 -7.62 15.83 -21.37
CA LEU A 16 -7.73 14.74 -22.34
C LEU A 16 -8.83 14.99 -23.40
N LEU A 17 -9.93 15.64 -23.04
CA LEU A 17 -10.96 16.04 -24.01
C LEU A 17 -10.42 17.10 -24.98
N GLU A 18 -9.66 18.07 -24.48
CA GLU A 18 -9.02 19.11 -25.28
C GLU A 18 -7.98 18.50 -26.24
N GLU A 19 -7.10 17.63 -25.74
CA GLU A 19 -6.08 16.92 -26.52
C GLU A 19 -6.70 16.14 -27.69
N GLN A 20 -7.81 15.44 -27.45
CA GLN A 20 -8.49 14.63 -28.45
C GLN A 20 -9.53 15.40 -29.28
N SER A 21 -9.64 16.72 -29.08
CA SER A 21 -10.67 17.57 -29.71
C SER A 21 -12.09 17.00 -29.60
N LEU A 22 -12.41 16.43 -28.44
CA LEU A 22 -13.70 15.81 -28.19
C LEU A 22 -14.69 16.81 -27.56
N PRO A 23 -15.98 16.80 -27.95
CA PRO A 23 -16.99 17.62 -27.32
C PRO A 23 -17.25 17.16 -25.87
N VAL A 24 -17.64 18.08 -25.00
CA VAL A 24 -18.00 17.79 -23.61
C VAL A 24 -19.36 17.09 -23.56
N THR A 25 -19.36 15.80 -23.77
CA THR A 25 -20.55 14.94 -23.69
C THR A 25 -20.29 13.77 -22.74
N TYR A 26 -21.36 13.18 -22.21
CA TYR A 26 -21.22 11.98 -21.35
C TYR A 26 -20.43 10.86 -22.02
N SER A 27 -20.66 10.63 -23.31
CA SER A 27 -19.95 9.60 -24.10
C SER A 27 -18.45 9.89 -24.18
N SER A 28 -18.06 11.12 -24.49
CA SER A 28 -16.67 11.56 -24.59
C SER A 28 -15.97 11.45 -23.23
N ILE A 29 -16.62 11.94 -22.16
CA ILE A 29 -16.11 11.84 -20.78
C ILE A 29 -15.89 10.37 -20.42
N LYS A 30 -16.87 9.49 -20.63
CA LYS A 30 -16.75 8.06 -20.34
C LYS A 30 -15.63 7.38 -21.13
N LYS A 31 -15.31 7.86 -22.33
CA LYS A 31 -14.20 7.35 -23.14
C LYS A 31 -12.86 7.69 -22.50
N VAL A 32 -12.61 8.96 -22.17
CA VAL A 32 -11.30 9.39 -21.61
C VAL A 32 -11.13 8.99 -20.15
N ALA A 33 -12.22 8.90 -19.38
CA ALA A 33 -12.23 8.52 -17.97
C ALA A 33 -11.60 7.15 -17.70
N LYS A 34 -11.59 6.24 -18.68
CA LYS A 34 -10.95 4.92 -18.57
C LYS A 34 -9.43 4.98 -18.43
N HIS A 35 -8.83 6.10 -18.75
CA HIS A 35 -7.39 6.29 -18.79
C HIS A 35 -6.89 7.25 -17.71
N VAL A 36 -7.78 7.69 -16.81
CA VAL A 36 -7.46 8.64 -15.73
C VAL A 36 -7.73 7.99 -14.39
N TYR A 37 -6.72 7.94 -13.54
CA TYR A 37 -6.83 7.48 -12.15
C TYR A 37 -6.26 8.55 -11.24
N VAL A 38 -7.00 8.90 -10.20
CA VAL A 38 -6.59 9.94 -9.24
C VAL A 38 -6.84 9.45 -7.82
N TYR A 39 -5.82 9.57 -6.99
CA TYR A 39 -5.88 9.26 -5.57
C TYR A 39 -5.20 10.38 -4.77
N GLY A 40 -6.00 11.29 -4.20
CA GLY A 40 -5.48 12.51 -3.60
C GLY A 40 -4.81 13.39 -4.64
N ASP A 41 -3.52 13.62 -4.45
CA ASP A 41 -2.62 14.36 -5.34
C ASP A 41 -1.88 13.47 -6.36
N ASP A 42 -1.98 12.15 -6.22
CA ASP A 42 -1.40 11.20 -7.18
C ASP A 42 -2.29 11.05 -8.41
N ILE A 43 -1.73 11.31 -9.59
CA ILE A 43 -2.42 11.28 -10.87
C ILE A 43 -1.74 10.28 -11.81
N ILE A 44 -2.51 9.37 -12.39
CA ILE A 44 -2.06 8.44 -13.42
C ILE A 44 -2.84 8.70 -14.70
N VAL A 45 -2.11 9.05 -15.75
CA VAL A 45 -2.64 9.31 -17.11
C VAL A 45 -1.73 8.67 -18.16
N PRO A 46 -2.19 8.51 -19.41
CA PRO A 46 -1.31 8.06 -20.49
C PRO A 46 -0.09 8.97 -20.62
N THR A 47 1.09 8.37 -20.83
CA THR A 47 2.35 9.12 -20.95
C THR A 47 2.29 10.18 -22.05
N THR A 48 1.58 9.89 -23.16
CA THR A 48 1.38 10.85 -24.27
C THR A 48 0.64 12.10 -23.84
N SER A 49 -0.27 11.98 -22.88
CA SER A 49 -1.10 13.08 -22.40
C SER A 49 -0.51 13.80 -21.17
N ALA A 50 0.65 13.34 -20.66
CA ALA A 50 1.22 13.88 -19.44
C ALA A 50 1.52 15.39 -19.52
N THR A 51 2.07 15.86 -20.64
CA THR A 51 2.42 17.26 -20.83
C THR A 51 1.18 18.17 -20.81
N ILE A 52 0.12 17.82 -21.57
CA ILE A 52 -1.10 18.65 -21.58
C ILE A 52 -1.80 18.65 -20.22
N VAL A 53 -1.74 17.54 -19.48
CA VAL A 53 -2.26 17.48 -18.11
C VAL A 53 -1.49 18.41 -17.19
N ILE A 54 -0.15 18.40 -17.26
CA ILE A 54 0.71 19.31 -16.48
C ILE A 54 0.39 20.76 -16.81
N ASP A 55 0.31 21.13 -18.11
CA ASP A 55 -0.01 22.50 -18.55
C ASP A 55 -1.39 22.92 -18.07
N THR A 56 -2.37 22.03 -18.14
CA THR A 56 -3.73 22.30 -17.64
C THR A 56 -3.72 22.52 -16.14
N LEU A 57 -3.06 21.68 -15.35
CA LEU A 57 -2.94 21.85 -13.90
C LEU A 57 -2.29 23.21 -13.55
N GLN A 58 -1.22 23.58 -14.23
CA GLN A 58 -0.52 24.86 -14.03
C GLN A 58 -1.40 26.05 -14.42
N LYS A 59 -2.18 25.95 -15.51
CA LYS A 59 -3.15 26.97 -15.93
C LYS A 59 -4.21 27.25 -14.86
N TYR A 60 -4.56 26.22 -14.09
CA TYR A 60 -5.48 26.34 -12.94
C TYR A 60 -4.76 26.55 -11.61
N HIS A 61 -3.53 27.09 -11.64
CA HIS A 61 -2.73 27.49 -10.50
C HIS A 61 -2.31 26.31 -9.58
N CYS A 62 -2.36 25.07 -10.07
CA CYS A 62 -1.83 23.94 -9.33
C CYS A 62 -0.31 23.87 -9.46
N LYS A 63 0.39 23.63 -8.36
CA LYS A 63 1.84 23.46 -8.36
C LYS A 63 2.20 22.02 -8.62
N VAL A 64 2.67 21.71 -9.84
CA VAL A 64 3.12 20.35 -10.20
C VAL A 64 4.57 20.13 -9.73
N ASN A 65 4.82 19.04 -9.03
CA ASN A 65 6.16 18.62 -8.64
C ASN A 65 6.82 17.81 -9.76
N VAL A 66 7.44 18.49 -10.72
CA VAL A 66 8.08 17.84 -11.88
C VAL A 66 9.14 16.81 -11.49
N ARG A 67 9.84 17.00 -10.33
CA ARG A 67 10.86 16.05 -9.87
C ARG A 67 10.27 14.72 -9.38
N LYS A 68 8.99 14.71 -9.00
CA LYS A 68 8.24 13.52 -8.59
C LYS A 68 7.20 13.08 -9.62
N SER A 69 7.26 13.63 -10.84
CA SER A 69 6.36 13.27 -11.94
C SER A 69 7.12 12.44 -12.96
N PHE A 70 6.82 11.13 -13.01
CA PHE A 70 7.55 10.15 -13.79
C PHE A 70 6.81 9.81 -15.09
N PHE A 71 6.97 10.62 -16.13
CA PHE A 71 6.35 10.41 -17.45
C PHE A 71 7.36 10.20 -18.58
N THR A 72 8.67 10.37 -18.28
CA THR A 72 9.76 10.02 -19.20
C THR A 72 10.45 8.73 -18.75
N GLY A 73 11.08 8.01 -19.68
CA GLY A 73 11.70 6.71 -19.38
C GLY A 73 10.69 5.63 -18.98
N TYR A 74 11.16 4.61 -18.28
CA TYR A 74 10.37 3.41 -17.94
C TYR A 74 9.99 3.31 -16.46
N PHE A 75 10.48 4.20 -15.61
CA PHE A 75 10.15 4.24 -14.20
C PHE A 75 8.82 4.96 -13.96
N ARG A 76 8.01 4.42 -13.07
CA ARG A 76 6.74 5.00 -12.60
C ARG A 76 6.63 4.83 -11.09
N GLU A 77 6.02 5.80 -10.43
CA GLU A 77 5.71 5.75 -9.00
C GLU A 77 4.34 6.35 -8.77
N SER A 78 3.53 5.71 -7.96
CA SER A 78 2.26 6.24 -7.48
C SER A 78 1.83 5.52 -6.21
N CYS A 79 1.30 6.27 -5.24
CA CYS A 79 0.79 5.74 -3.98
C CYS A 79 1.81 4.85 -3.23
N GLY A 80 3.11 5.14 -3.37
CA GLY A 80 4.18 4.39 -2.72
C GLY A 80 4.50 3.04 -3.38
N GLN A 81 4.02 2.83 -4.59
CA GLN A 81 4.39 1.69 -5.42
C GLN A 81 5.31 2.15 -6.55
N ASP A 82 6.49 1.53 -6.65
CA ASP A 82 7.46 1.76 -7.71
C ASP A 82 7.37 0.68 -8.76
N ALA A 83 7.34 1.07 -10.04
CA ALA A 83 7.33 0.16 -11.16
C ALA A 83 8.40 0.52 -12.20
N PHE A 84 9.07 -0.47 -12.77
CA PHE A 84 10.01 -0.32 -13.88
C PHE A 84 9.67 -1.31 -14.98
N LEU A 85 9.42 -0.83 -16.19
CA LEU A 85 8.95 -1.65 -17.32
C LEU A 85 7.70 -2.50 -17.02
N GLY A 86 6.83 -2.03 -16.12
CA GLY A 86 5.63 -2.75 -15.70
C GLY A 86 5.82 -3.73 -14.55
N GLU A 87 7.07 -3.98 -14.12
CA GLU A 87 7.38 -4.84 -12.98
C GLU A 87 7.45 -4.03 -11.68
N ASP A 88 6.93 -4.61 -10.58
CA ASP A 88 7.00 -3.99 -9.24
C ASP A 88 8.45 -4.04 -8.72
N VAL A 89 9.06 -2.87 -8.57
CA VAL A 89 10.40 -2.68 -8.01
C VAL A 89 10.38 -1.94 -6.68
N THR A 90 9.22 -1.83 -6.03
CA THR A 90 9.06 -1.14 -4.75
C THR A 90 10.01 -1.71 -3.70
N PRO A 91 10.87 -0.92 -3.07
CA PRO A 91 11.80 -1.41 -2.07
C PRO A 91 11.10 -1.90 -0.81
N THR A 92 11.66 -2.93 -0.18
CA THR A 92 11.20 -3.41 1.12
C THR A 92 12.08 -2.82 2.22
N TYR A 93 11.48 -2.02 3.10
CA TYR A 93 12.18 -1.35 4.18
C TYR A 93 12.02 -2.11 5.49
N ILE A 94 13.12 -2.24 6.25
CA ILE A 94 13.10 -2.66 7.65
C ILE A 94 12.94 -1.38 8.47
N ARG A 95 11.77 -1.19 9.08
CA ARG A 95 11.40 0.07 9.77
C ARG A 95 11.71 0.04 11.26
N GLU A 96 11.91 -1.14 11.83
CA GLU A 96 12.07 -1.34 13.27
C GLU A 96 13.30 -2.17 13.55
N CYS A 97 14.00 -1.86 14.65
CA CYS A 97 15.05 -2.70 15.19
C CYS A 97 14.45 -3.94 15.88
N ILE A 98 15.21 -5.02 15.93
CA ILE A 98 14.82 -6.24 16.66
C ILE A 98 14.72 -5.90 18.15
N PRO A 99 13.54 -6.03 18.78
CA PRO A 99 13.39 -5.72 20.21
C PRO A 99 13.91 -6.85 21.08
N ASP A 100 14.47 -6.47 22.22
CA ASP A 100 15.03 -7.42 23.18
C ASP A 100 13.95 -8.12 24.02
N ASP A 101 12.75 -7.54 24.12
CA ASP A 101 11.67 -8.06 24.94
C ASP A 101 10.28 -7.97 24.28
N ARG A 102 9.28 -8.56 24.94
CA ARG A 102 7.87 -8.58 24.49
C ARG A 102 7.11 -7.27 24.69
N ARG A 103 7.66 -6.31 25.40
CA ARG A 103 6.98 -5.04 25.74
C ARG A 103 6.82 -4.17 24.51
N ASN A 104 7.75 -4.26 23.57
CA ASN A 104 7.65 -3.56 22.31
C ASN A 104 6.83 -4.37 21.28
N ALA A 105 5.54 -4.50 21.55
CA ALA A 105 4.62 -5.22 20.66
C ALA A 105 4.53 -4.61 19.26
N SER A 106 4.65 -3.28 19.15
CA SER A 106 4.63 -2.56 17.87
C SER A 106 5.77 -3.01 16.95
N ALA A 107 7.00 -3.08 17.49
CA ALA A 107 8.16 -3.53 16.73
C ALA A 107 8.03 -5.00 16.32
N LEU A 108 7.55 -5.88 17.20
CA LEU A 108 7.35 -7.30 16.89
C LEU A 108 6.31 -7.51 15.78
N ILE A 109 5.22 -6.75 15.80
CA ILE A 109 4.19 -6.76 14.74
C ILE A 109 4.80 -6.26 13.43
N SER A 110 5.51 -5.14 13.46
CA SER A 110 6.16 -4.54 12.28
C SER A 110 7.19 -5.49 11.66
N LEU A 111 8.04 -6.10 12.48
CA LEU A 111 9.06 -7.06 12.02
C LEU A 111 8.44 -8.35 11.45
N THR A 112 7.38 -8.87 12.06
CA THR A 112 6.68 -10.04 11.50
C THR A 112 6.07 -9.72 10.13
N LYS A 113 5.50 -8.52 9.95
CA LYS A 113 5.02 -8.05 8.64
C LYS A 113 6.17 -7.88 7.65
N THR A 114 7.30 -7.32 8.07
CA THR A 114 8.51 -7.17 7.25
C THR A 114 9.08 -8.54 6.84
N CYS A 115 9.11 -9.51 7.75
CA CYS A 115 9.46 -10.89 7.45
C CYS A 115 8.61 -11.48 6.32
N ASN A 116 7.29 -11.30 6.41
CA ASN A 116 6.35 -11.77 5.38
C ASN A 116 6.58 -11.06 4.03
N LEU A 117 6.81 -9.75 4.02
CA LEU A 117 7.14 -9.02 2.79
C LEU A 117 8.42 -9.51 2.14
N LEU A 118 9.48 -9.69 2.93
CA LEU A 118 10.76 -10.22 2.43
C LEU A 118 10.60 -11.64 1.88
N TYR A 119 9.82 -12.48 2.57
CA TYR A 119 9.54 -13.83 2.10
C TYR A 119 8.83 -13.84 0.74
N LEU A 120 7.76 -13.05 0.61
CA LEU A 120 6.97 -12.95 -0.62
C LEU A 120 7.79 -12.38 -1.79
N ARG A 121 8.78 -11.55 -1.52
CA ARG A 121 9.71 -10.98 -2.51
C ARG A 121 10.95 -11.82 -2.80
N GLY A 122 11.04 -13.03 -2.24
CA GLY A 122 12.15 -13.97 -2.48
C GLY A 122 13.42 -13.71 -1.67
N TYR A 123 13.42 -12.76 -0.74
CA TYR A 123 14.55 -12.51 0.17
C TYR A 123 14.54 -13.49 1.36
N TRP A 124 14.53 -14.77 1.08
CA TRP A 124 14.29 -15.84 2.06
C TRP A 124 15.30 -15.90 3.19
N LYS A 125 16.57 -15.61 2.92
CA LYS A 125 17.62 -15.57 3.97
C LYS A 125 17.35 -14.45 4.97
N ALA A 126 17.01 -13.26 4.50
CA ALA A 126 16.67 -12.13 5.35
C ALA A 126 15.35 -12.38 6.12
N ALA A 127 14.35 -12.94 5.46
CA ALA A 127 13.10 -13.35 6.10
C ALA A 127 13.33 -14.38 7.22
N SER A 128 14.17 -15.40 6.98
CA SER A 128 14.51 -16.39 8.01
C SER A 128 15.21 -15.75 9.22
N TYR A 129 16.15 -14.84 8.98
CA TYR A 129 16.84 -14.14 10.07
C TYR A 129 15.87 -13.34 10.96
N ILE A 130 14.95 -12.58 10.35
CA ILE A 130 13.95 -11.82 11.10
C ILE A 130 12.95 -12.75 11.80
N LYS A 131 12.53 -13.83 11.14
CA LYS A 131 11.68 -14.86 11.75
C LYS A 131 12.31 -15.39 13.03
N ASP A 132 13.56 -15.85 12.95
CA ASP A 132 14.27 -16.45 14.09
C ASP A 132 14.42 -15.44 15.23
N ALA A 133 14.64 -14.17 14.93
CA ALA A 133 14.67 -13.08 15.90
C ALA A 133 13.32 -12.88 16.59
N CYS A 134 12.23 -12.86 15.83
CA CYS A 134 10.87 -12.73 16.39
C CYS A 134 10.51 -13.96 17.24
N GLU A 135 10.83 -15.17 16.77
CA GLU A 135 10.51 -16.42 17.47
C GLU A 135 11.29 -16.61 18.78
N LYS A 136 12.49 -16.03 18.92
CA LYS A 136 13.19 -15.97 20.22
C LYS A 136 12.38 -15.26 21.29
N THR A 137 11.64 -14.23 20.91
CA THR A 137 10.85 -13.41 21.83
C THR A 137 9.42 -13.93 21.99
N LEU A 138 8.76 -14.33 20.92
CA LEU A 138 7.34 -14.69 20.90
C LEU A 138 7.10 -16.21 21.02
N GLY A 139 8.10 -17.04 20.79
CA GLY A 139 7.96 -18.45 20.51
C GLY A 139 7.58 -18.69 19.05
N ALA A 140 7.44 -19.95 18.67
CA ALA A 140 7.15 -20.35 17.29
C ALA A 140 5.92 -19.65 16.72
N LEU A 141 6.08 -18.98 15.58
CA LEU A 141 5.00 -18.29 14.88
C LEU A 141 4.28 -19.28 13.95
N PRO A 142 2.93 -19.31 13.98
CA PRO A 142 2.18 -20.19 13.09
C PRO A 142 2.18 -19.67 11.65
N ILE A 143 2.00 -20.58 10.68
CA ILE A 143 1.69 -20.21 9.30
C ILE A 143 0.20 -19.88 9.24
N VAL A 144 -0.12 -18.70 8.73
CA VAL A 144 -1.47 -18.15 8.67
C VAL A 144 -1.82 -17.74 7.24
N GLY A 145 -3.12 -17.60 6.95
CA GLY A 145 -3.57 -17.00 5.71
C GLY A 145 -3.38 -15.47 5.71
N ASP A 146 -3.32 -14.88 4.54
CA ASP A 146 -3.11 -13.43 4.31
C ASP A 146 -4.17 -12.54 4.99
N ARG A 147 -5.39 -13.04 5.16
CA ARG A 147 -6.51 -12.34 5.81
C ARG A 147 -6.65 -12.63 7.31
N CYS A 148 -5.69 -13.35 7.89
CA CYS A 148 -5.75 -13.68 9.31
C CYS A 148 -5.33 -12.46 10.15
N GLY A 149 -6.16 -12.07 11.13
CA GLY A 149 -5.83 -10.99 12.08
C GLY A 149 -4.80 -11.38 13.14
N ALA A 150 -4.37 -12.64 13.19
CA ALA A 150 -3.35 -13.12 14.12
C ALA A 150 -1.94 -12.86 13.60
N LEU A 151 -0.99 -12.72 14.52
CA LEU A 151 0.42 -12.61 14.19
C LEU A 151 0.96 -13.98 13.73
N GLY A 152 1.44 -14.04 12.51
CA GLY A 152 1.92 -15.27 11.91
C GLY A 152 2.69 -15.06 10.61
N LEU A 153 3.21 -16.14 10.08
CA LEU A 153 4.03 -16.17 8.88
C LEU A 153 3.18 -16.53 7.66
N LEU A 154 3.45 -15.88 6.55
CA LEU A 154 2.90 -16.25 5.25
C LEU A 154 3.78 -17.31 4.59
N SER A 155 3.18 -18.19 3.80
CA SER A 155 3.90 -19.23 3.06
C SER A 155 3.22 -19.47 1.72
N TYR A 156 4.02 -19.67 0.67
CA TYR A 156 3.54 -20.17 -0.63
C TYR A 156 3.08 -21.64 -0.55
N GLN A 157 3.52 -22.36 0.48
CA GLN A 157 3.00 -23.69 0.76
C GLN A 157 1.64 -23.53 1.44
N SER A 158 0.61 -24.16 0.90
CA SER A 158 -0.78 -24.05 1.37
C SER A 158 -1.08 -24.71 2.74
N ARG A 159 -0.04 -24.93 3.56
CA ARG A 159 -0.19 -25.51 4.90
C ARG A 159 -0.41 -24.42 5.94
N ILE A 160 -1.65 -24.22 6.33
CA ILE A 160 -1.98 -23.42 7.51
C ILE A 160 -1.72 -24.27 8.75
N SER A 161 -1.11 -23.69 9.80
CA SER A 161 -0.83 -24.38 11.07
C SER A 161 -2.11 -24.57 11.91
N ALA A 162 -3.13 -25.23 11.37
CA ALA A 162 -4.36 -25.48 12.11
C ALA A 162 -4.15 -26.56 13.19
N LYS A 163 -4.62 -26.30 14.42
CA LYS A 163 -4.49 -27.22 15.55
C LYS A 163 -5.81 -27.77 16.08
N ARG A 164 -6.93 -27.08 15.81
CA ARG A 164 -8.22 -27.43 16.37
C ARG A 164 -9.34 -27.12 15.36
N TRP A 165 -10.30 -28.06 15.24
CA TRP A 165 -11.56 -27.80 14.58
C TRP A 165 -12.58 -27.30 15.61
N ASN A 166 -13.10 -26.09 15.42
CA ASN A 166 -14.19 -25.54 16.22
C ASN A 166 -15.52 -25.96 15.57
N ARG A 167 -16.30 -26.80 16.29
CA ARG A 167 -17.59 -27.34 15.78
C ARG A 167 -18.70 -26.29 15.76
N GLU A 168 -18.68 -25.35 16.69
CA GLU A 168 -19.68 -24.30 16.81
C GLU A 168 -19.59 -23.31 15.64
N TYR A 169 -18.37 -22.86 15.32
CA TYR A 169 -18.12 -21.90 14.23
C TYR A 169 -17.71 -22.59 12.92
N GLN A 170 -17.66 -23.91 12.86
CA GLN A 170 -17.27 -24.72 11.69
C GLN A 170 -15.98 -24.19 11.01
N ARG A 171 -14.97 -23.89 11.80
CA ARG A 171 -13.68 -23.35 11.31
C ARG A 171 -12.49 -23.99 11.98
N LEU A 172 -11.36 -23.94 11.28
CA LEU A 172 -10.06 -24.31 11.83
C LEU A 172 -9.51 -23.17 12.69
N GLU A 173 -9.02 -23.51 13.87
CA GLU A 173 -8.41 -22.57 14.82
C GLU A 173 -6.94 -22.90 15.05
N ILE A 174 -6.15 -21.85 15.23
CA ILE A 174 -4.74 -21.90 15.57
C ILE A 174 -4.50 -21.14 16.88
N LYS A 175 -3.46 -21.54 17.61
CA LYS A 175 -2.97 -20.75 18.75
C LYS A 175 -1.97 -19.72 18.22
N ALA A 176 -2.29 -18.45 18.36
CA ALA A 176 -1.46 -17.35 17.88
C ALA A 176 -1.61 -16.12 18.76
N TRP A 177 -0.67 -15.20 18.61
CA TRP A 177 -0.78 -13.85 19.19
C TRP A 177 -1.75 -13.01 18.36
N ILE A 178 -2.67 -12.32 19.03
CA ILE A 178 -3.64 -11.42 18.37
C ILE A 178 -3.29 -9.99 18.79
N PRO A 179 -2.85 -9.13 17.85
CA PRO A 179 -2.66 -7.72 18.12
C PRO A 179 -3.98 -7.06 18.50
N THR A 180 -4.03 -6.45 19.68
CA THR A 180 -5.21 -5.73 20.14
C THR A 180 -4.89 -4.23 20.13
N PRO A 181 -5.68 -3.39 19.43
CA PRO A 181 -5.46 -1.95 19.43
C PRO A 181 -5.72 -1.38 20.84
N VAL A 182 -4.79 -0.57 21.30
CA VAL A 182 -4.98 0.23 22.52
C VAL A 182 -5.43 1.61 22.08
N HIS A 183 -6.70 1.95 22.38
CA HIS A 183 -7.18 3.30 22.20
C HIS A 183 -6.52 4.19 23.27
N ARG A 184 -5.61 5.05 22.85
CA ARG A 184 -5.20 6.18 23.68
C ARG A 184 -6.32 7.22 23.54
N SER A 185 -6.94 7.59 24.65
CA SER A 185 -7.74 8.82 24.69
C SER A 185 -6.75 9.98 24.53
N ASP A 186 -6.69 10.56 23.35
CA ASP A 186 -6.03 11.84 23.17
C ASP A 186 -6.84 12.85 23.97
N VAL A 187 -6.41 13.09 25.19
CA VAL A 187 -6.86 14.27 25.92
C VAL A 187 -6.22 15.44 25.18
N LEU A 188 -7.01 16.16 24.39
CA LEU A 188 -6.66 17.48 23.89
C LEU A 188 -6.54 18.40 25.11
N ALA A 189 -5.47 18.22 25.89
CA ALA A 189 -5.10 19.11 26.97
C ALA A 189 -4.52 20.36 26.31
N GLY A 190 -5.27 21.43 26.29
CA GLY A 190 -4.74 22.76 26.14
C GLY A 190 -5.01 23.48 24.81
N TYR A 191 -6.27 23.63 24.43
CA TYR A 191 -6.71 24.83 23.73
C TYR A 191 -7.66 25.58 24.69
N GLY A 192 -7.06 26.30 25.62
CA GLY A 192 -7.66 27.38 26.35
C GLY A 192 -7.02 28.67 25.91
#